data_c604ed05be5524121b05cd8fe356d8d9
#
_entry.id   c604ed05be5524121b05cd8fe356d8d9
#
_cell.length_a   1.000
_cell.length_b   1.000
_cell.length_c   1.000
_cell.angle_alpha   90.00
_cell.angle_beta   90.00
_cell.angle_gamma   90.00
#
_symmetry.space_group_name_H-M   'P 1'
#
loop_
_entity.id
_entity.type
_entity.pdbx_description
1 polymer ?
#
loop_
_entity_poly.entity_id
_entity_poly.type
_entity_poly.pdbx_seq_one_letter_code
_entity_poly.pdbx_strand_id
1 'polypeptide(L)'
;MGIYLNSISSYSLYKSEYTRPYFVDKSSLLKELIPLAEQGNAHICITRPRRFGKTVMANMIGAFFSKGVESSDVFDRLQISADKDYRKHLNQHNVIYIDFSKMPGNCKSYMEYITRIEERLKRDLLKVYSEIEIYPEDSLWDILESIFIEYNGQKFIFIFDEWDCIFHKNFITEEDRQNYISFLSNLLKDHAYVSLSYMTGILPIAKYSSGSELNMFIEYTMASEEKFSEDFGFTESETDMLYRRYLEICRNEGKTPYVTREGLETWYDGYYAKNGERMYNPRSVVASLTNNNLDSYWTSSGPYDEIFYYVKNNVAEVRNDLAVMISGEGVPAKIKEYAATSMNLTTREEILSAMVVYGFLSYYQGKVYIPNKELMDKFDEMLQKEASLGYVYRLAKESERMLKATLEKDTSTMEEILEYAHNTETPILSYNNEVELFSIVNLVYLCARDSYRVEREDKAGLGFVDFIFYPENPADTGIILELKVDHTADEAVQQIIDKKYSLRFSGKAGEKAKYTGEILAVGIGYNKKTKKHQCRVITLRKDTLY
;
A
#
# COMPACT_ATOMS: atom_id res chain seq x y z
N MET A 1 -12.90 -31.09 -15.24
CA MET A 1 -12.88 -29.82 -14.46
C MET A 1 -13.49 -30.06 -13.09
N GLY A 2 -12.85 -29.58 -12.04
CA GLY A 2 -13.25 -29.70 -10.65
C GLY A 2 -13.43 -28.33 -9.98
N ILE A 3 -13.61 -28.38 -8.66
CA ILE A 3 -13.65 -27.16 -7.85
C ILE A 3 -12.25 -26.56 -7.72
N TYR A 4 -11.25 -27.41 -7.48
CA TYR A 4 -9.85 -27.03 -7.34
C TYR A 4 -9.00 -27.44 -8.55
N LEU A 5 -9.25 -28.62 -9.13
CA LEU A 5 -8.50 -29.12 -10.28
C LEU A 5 -9.06 -28.56 -11.60
N ASN A 6 -8.24 -27.82 -12.34
CA ASN A 6 -8.56 -27.24 -13.65
C ASN A 6 -9.90 -26.46 -13.63
N SER A 7 -10.06 -25.61 -12.60
CA SER A 7 -11.31 -24.88 -12.39
C SER A 7 -11.51 -23.79 -13.44
N ILE A 8 -12.71 -23.74 -14.03
CA ILE A 8 -13.10 -22.65 -14.94
C ILE A 8 -13.22 -21.28 -14.24
N SER A 9 -13.27 -21.29 -12.91
CA SER A 9 -13.47 -20.06 -12.13
C SER A 9 -12.37 -19.03 -12.36
N SER A 10 -11.10 -19.48 -12.44
CA SER A 10 -9.96 -18.58 -12.70
C SER A 10 -10.12 -17.84 -14.03
N TYR A 11 -10.48 -18.57 -15.09
CA TYR A 11 -10.73 -17.96 -16.40
C TYR A 11 -11.92 -16.99 -16.36
N SER A 12 -13.03 -17.39 -15.76
CA SER A 12 -14.23 -16.54 -15.70
C SER A 12 -13.97 -15.23 -14.95
N LEU A 13 -13.22 -15.30 -13.84
CA LEU A 13 -12.84 -14.14 -13.05
C LEU A 13 -11.83 -13.25 -13.81
N TYR A 14 -10.81 -13.85 -14.43
CA TYR A 14 -9.82 -13.08 -15.19
C TYR A 14 -10.44 -12.42 -16.43
N LYS A 15 -11.31 -13.14 -17.16
CA LYS A 15 -12.05 -12.59 -18.30
C LYS A 15 -12.93 -11.40 -17.87
N SER A 16 -13.56 -11.49 -16.71
CA SER A 16 -14.33 -10.37 -16.16
C SER A 16 -13.46 -9.13 -15.90
N GLU A 17 -12.23 -9.31 -15.39
CA GLU A 17 -11.28 -8.20 -15.23
C GLU A 17 -10.79 -7.66 -16.59
N TYR A 18 -10.45 -8.55 -17.53
CA TYR A 18 -10.01 -8.19 -18.88
C TYR A 18 -11.01 -7.29 -19.61
N THR A 19 -12.32 -7.52 -19.42
CA THR A 19 -13.37 -6.74 -20.09
C THR A 19 -13.66 -5.39 -19.44
N ARG A 20 -13.04 -5.08 -18.29
CA ARG A 20 -13.24 -3.80 -17.61
C ARG A 20 -12.59 -2.63 -18.37
N PRO A 21 -13.17 -1.43 -18.28
CA PRO A 21 -12.64 -0.26 -18.97
C PRO A 21 -11.17 0.06 -18.62
N TYR A 22 -10.78 -0.17 -17.36
CA TYR A 22 -9.46 0.18 -16.83
C TYR A 22 -8.57 -1.06 -16.59
N PHE A 23 -8.62 -2.01 -17.52
CA PHE A 23 -7.75 -3.18 -17.48
C PHE A 23 -6.32 -2.80 -17.89
N VAL A 24 -5.33 -3.35 -17.16
CA VAL A 24 -3.89 -3.28 -17.47
C VAL A 24 -3.38 -4.69 -17.73
N ASP A 25 -2.70 -4.86 -18.85
CA ASP A 25 -2.11 -6.15 -19.24
C ASP A 25 -0.80 -6.41 -18.49
N LYS A 26 -0.82 -7.35 -17.57
CA LYS A 26 0.34 -7.86 -16.81
C LYS A 26 0.72 -9.29 -17.21
N SER A 27 0.27 -9.74 -18.38
CA SER A 27 0.54 -11.12 -18.83
C SER A 27 2.02 -11.41 -19.11
N SER A 28 2.87 -10.38 -19.14
CA SER A 28 4.33 -10.52 -19.16
C SER A 28 4.88 -11.37 -18.01
N LEU A 29 4.22 -11.38 -16.84
CA LEU A 29 4.57 -12.26 -15.71
C LEU A 29 4.68 -13.73 -16.13
N LEU A 30 3.83 -14.18 -17.05
CA LEU A 30 3.83 -15.56 -17.51
C LEU A 30 5.13 -15.97 -18.22
N LYS A 31 5.86 -15.02 -18.83
CA LYS A 31 7.18 -15.26 -19.44
C LYS A 31 8.22 -15.71 -18.41
N GLU A 32 8.08 -15.21 -17.16
CA GLU A 32 8.94 -15.59 -16.05
C GLU A 32 8.52 -16.94 -15.43
N LEU A 33 7.24 -17.29 -15.51
CA LEU A 33 6.71 -18.51 -14.91
C LEU A 33 6.84 -19.74 -15.82
N ILE A 34 6.77 -19.59 -17.14
CA ILE A 34 6.89 -20.67 -18.10
C ILE A 34 8.20 -21.46 -17.92
N PRO A 35 9.39 -20.84 -17.88
CA PRO A 35 10.64 -21.56 -17.68
C PRO A 35 10.71 -22.29 -16.32
N LEU A 36 10.10 -21.73 -15.27
CA LEU A 36 10.05 -22.35 -13.95
C LEU A 36 9.16 -23.61 -13.97
N ALA A 37 8.02 -23.56 -14.67
CA ALA A 37 7.14 -24.70 -14.84
C ALA A 37 7.79 -25.81 -15.69
N GLU A 38 8.60 -25.46 -16.68
CA GLU A 38 9.37 -26.43 -17.48
C GLU A 38 10.48 -27.11 -16.69
N GLN A 39 11.20 -26.34 -15.88
CA GLN A 39 12.24 -26.87 -15.01
C GLN A 39 11.66 -27.88 -14.00
N GLY A 40 10.47 -27.60 -13.48
CA GLY A 40 9.81 -28.41 -12.47
C GLY A 40 10.36 -28.19 -11.06
N ASN A 41 9.58 -28.60 -10.07
CA ASN A 41 9.89 -28.43 -8.64
C ASN A 41 10.29 -27.00 -8.26
N ALA A 42 9.65 -26.00 -8.89
CA ALA A 42 9.86 -24.59 -8.64
C ALA A 42 8.81 -24.05 -7.67
N HIS A 43 9.25 -23.31 -6.68
CA HIS A 43 8.37 -22.78 -5.64
C HIS A 43 8.61 -21.30 -5.46
N ILE A 44 7.59 -20.47 -5.72
CA ILE A 44 7.67 -19.02 -5.54
C ILE A 44 6.53 -18.50 -4.67
N CYS A 45 6.85 -17.54 -3.81
CA CYS A 45 5.87 -16.83 -3.00
C CYS A 45 5.96 -15.33 -3.28
N ILE A 46 4.83 -14.75 -3.65
CA ILE A 46 4.72 -13.30 -3.89
C ILE A 46 3.96 -12.67 -2.74
N THR A 47 4.63 -11.83 -1.98
CA THR A 47 3.99 -11.05 -0.92
C THR A 47 3.87 -9.59 -1.33
N ARG A 48 2.64 -9.08 -1.27
CA ARG A 48 2.30 -7.70 -1.60
C ARG A 48 1.22 -7.19 -0.65
N PRO A 49 1.16 -5.89 -0.40
CA PRO A 49 0.06 -5.31 0.35
C PRO A 49 -1.31 -5.67 -0.21
N ARG A 50 -2.35 -5.45 0.56
CA ARG A 50 -3.73 -5.64 0.07
C ARG A 50 -4.02 -4.74 -1.13
N ARG A 51 -4.85 -5.22 -2.07
CA ARG A 51 -5.33 -4.47 -3.25
C ARG A 51 -4.27 -4.20 -4.34
N PHE A 52 -3.13 -4.86 -4.29
CA PHE A 52 -2.07 -4.80 -5.31
C PHE A 52 -2.23 -5.81 -6.45
N GLY A 53 -3.40 -6.41 -6.62
CA GLY A 53 -3.71 -7.27 -7.77
C GLY A 53 -3.35 -8.76 -7.61
N LYS A 54 -2.89 -9.23 -6.43
CA LYS A 54 -2.48 -10.64 -6.20
C LYS A 54 -3.46 -11.68 -6.74
N THR A 55 -4.72 -11.59 -6.35
CA THR A 55 -5.78 -12.52 -6.78
C THR A 55 -6.06 -12.43 -8.27
N VAL A 56 -5.95 -11.24 -8.88
CA VAL A 56 -6.10 -11.08 -10.34
C VAL A 56 -4.99 -11.83 -11.07
N MET A 57 -3.75 -11.71 -10.58
CA MET A 57 -2.59 -12.41 -11.13
C MET A 57 -2.71 -13.93 -10.92
N ALA A 58 -3.12 -14.39 -9.75
CA ALA A 58 -3.39 -15.81 -9.49
C ALA A 58 -4.46 -16.38 -10.44
N ASN A 59 -5.55 -15.62 -10.68
CA ASN A 59 -6.57 -16.00 -11.65
C ASN A 59 -6.04 -16.00 -13.11
N MET A 60 -5.19 -15.04 -13.48
CA MET A 60 -4.51 -15.03 -14.78
C MET A 60 -3.67 -16.28 -14.99
N ILE A 61 -2.84 -16.64 -14.02
CA ILE A 61 -1.99 -17.84 -14.08
C ILE A 61 -2.84 -19.09 -14.20
N GLY A 62 -3.90 -19.20 -13.38
CA GLY A 62 -4.85 -20.32 -13.44
C GLY A 62 -5.57 -20.40 -14.78
N ALA A 63 -6.03 -19.28 -15.33
CA ALA A 63 -6.69 -19.21 -16.62
C ALA A 63 -5.77 -19.59 -17.78
N PHE A 64 -4.49 -19.20 -17.71
CA PHE A 64 -3.50 -19.47 -18.73
C PHE A 64 -3.11 -20.95 -18.78
N PHE A 65 -2.75 -21.52 -17.64
CA PHE A 65 -2.20 -22.88 -17.60
C PHE A 65 -3.25 -23.99 -17.60
N SER A 66 -4.47 -23.76 -17.07
CA SER A 66 -5.45 -24.83 -16.82
C SER A 66 -5.88 -25.59 -18.06
N LYS A 67 -5.62 -26.89 -18.05
CA LYS A 67 -6.07 -27.83 -19.08
C LYS A 67 -7.60 -27.97 -19.13
N GLY A 68 -8.15 -28.00 -20.33
CA GLY A 68 -9.60 -28.11 -20.55
C GLY A 68 -10.37 -26.79 -20.38
N VAL A 69 -9.67 -25.68 -20.15
CA VAL A 69 -10.19 -24.32 -20.24
C VAL A 69 -9.81 -23.76 -21.62
N GLU A 70 -10.73 -23.12 -22.30
CA GLU A 70 -10.45 -22.41 -23.57
C GLU A 70 -10.34 -20.91 -23.30
N SER A 71 -9.11 -20.42 -23.15
CA SER A 71 -8.84 -19.02 -22.78
C SER A 71 -8.12 -18.21 -23.87
N SER A 72 -7.96 -18.78 -25.07
CA SER A 72 -7.30 -18.11 -26.20
C SER A 72 -7.97 -16.81 -26.63
N ASP A 73 -9.29 -16.69 -26.47
CA ASP A 73 -10.05 -15.48 -26.76
C ASP A 73 -9.61 -14.24 -25.94
N VAL A 74 -9.00 -14.47 -24.77
CA VAL A 74 -8.38 -13.46 -23.94
C VAL A 74 -6.90 -13.34 -24.24
N PHE A 75 -6.14 -14.43 -24.10
CA PHE A 75 -4.68 -14.38 -24.12
C PHE A 75 -4.07 -14.11 -25.49
N ASP A 76 -4.74 -14.42 -26.62
CA ASP A 76 -4.27 -14.10 -27.97
C ASP A 76 -4.14 -12.59 -28.22
N ARG A 77 -4.74 -11.76 -27.36
CA ARG A 77 -4.71 -10.30 -27.44
C ARG A 77 -3.80 -9.65 -26.40
N LEU A 78 -3.15 -10.44 -25.55
CA LEU A 78 -2.28 -9.96 -24.49
C LEU A 78 -0.80 -10.11 -24.86
N GLN A 79 0.08 -9.40 -24.14
CA GLN A 79 1.52 -9.36 -24.41
C GLN A 79 2.18 -10.74 -24.43
N ILE A 80 1.67 -11.68 -23.66
CA ILE A 80 2.18 -13.06 -23.62
C ILE A 80 2.04 -13.78 -24.96
N SER A 81 1.09 -13.41 -25.80
CA SER A 81 0.87 -14.04 -27.11
C SER A 81 2.07 -13.94 -28.05
N ALA A 82 2.96 -12.96 -27.82
CA ALA A 82 4.20 -12.77 -28.57
C ALA A 82 5.35 -13.69 -28.09
N ASP A 83 5.17 -14.41 -26.99
CA ASP A 83 6.18 -15.34 -26.47
C ASP A 83 6.25 -16.61 -27.33
N LYS A 84 7.47 -17.11 -27.60
CA LYS A 84 7.72 -18.29 -28.44
C LYS A 84 7.07 -19.56 -27.87
N ASP A 85 7.00 -19.68 -26.56
CA ASP A 85 6.50 -20.86 -25.86
C ASP A 85 4.99 -20.71 -25.48
N TYR A 86 4.36 -19.58 -25.87
CA TYR A 86 2.97 -19.28 -25.56
C TYR A 86 2.00 -20.44 -25.88
N ARG A 87 2.00 -20.93 -27.14
CA ARG A 87 1.09 -22.00 -27.58
C ARG A 87 1.39 -23.35 -26.95
N LYS A 88 2.63 -23.59 -26.55
CA LYS A 88 3.05 -24.82 -25.88
C LYS A 88 2.46 -24.94 -24.47
N HIS A 89 2.19 -23.80 -23.83
CA HIS A 89 1.77 -23.78 -22.42
C HIS A 89 0.30 -23.36 -22.22
N LEU A 90 -0.29 -22.61 -23.15
CA LEU A 90 -1.68 -22.16 -23.04
C LEU A 90 -2.62 -23.37 -22.91
N ASN A 91 -3.29 -23.47 -21.78
CA ASN A 91 -4.29 -24.50 -21.44
C ASN A 91 -3.76 -25.95 -21.53
N GLN A 92 -2.49 -26.19 -21.20
CA GLN A 92 -1.84 -27.48 -21.32
C GLN A 92 -1.51 -28.18 -19.99
N HIS A 93 -1.66 -27.48 -18.84
CA HIS A 93 -1.22 -28.00 -17.56
C HIS A 93 -2.38 -28.37 -16.64
N ASN A 94 -2.16 -29.35 -15.76
CA ASN A 94 -3.08 -29.57 -14.65
C ASN A 94 -2.79 -28.55 -13.54
N VAL A 95 -3.78 -27.73 -13.24
CA VAL A 95 -3.69 -26.67 -12.25
C VAL A 95 -4.57 -26.99 -11.06
N ILE A 96 -3.97 -26.98 -9.87
CA ILE A 96 -4.67 -27.04 -8.59
C ILE A 96 -4.69 -25.62 -8.01
N TYR A 97 -5.87 -25.01 -7.98
CA TYR A 97 -6.06 -23.64 -7.46
C TYR A 97 -6.83 -23.67 -6.15
N ILE A 98 -6.23 -23.17 -5.07
CA ILE A 98 -6.86 -23.05 -3.75
C ILE A 98 -6.75 -21.59 -3.27
N ASP A 99 -7.89 -20.98 -3.02
CA ASP A 99 -8.01 -19.68 -2.36
C ASP A 99 -8.35 -19.93 -0.89
N PHE A 100 -7.37 -19.75 -0.02
CA PHE A 100 -7.51 -20.01 1.42
C PHE A 100 -8.40 -18.99 2.15
N SER A 101 -8.76 -17.89 1.50
CA SER A 101 -9.72 -16.94 2.06
C SER A 101 -11.17 -17.44 2.02
N LYS A 102 -11.47 -18.41 1.16
CA LYS A 102 -12.82 -18.97 0.94
C LYS A 102 -13.23 -20.03 1.97
N MET A 103 -13.00 -19.70 3.23
CA MET A 103 -13.45 -20.55 4.33
C MET A 103 -14.95 -20.37 4.56
N PRO A 104 -15.75 -21.48 4.63
CA PRO A 104 -17.17 -21.39 4.95
C PRO A 104 -17.42 -20.77 6.32
N GLY A 105 -18.45 -19.92 6.44
CA GLY A 105 -18.76 -19.23 7.69
C GLY A 105 -19.17 -20.11 8.87
N ASN A 106 -19.55 -21.38 8.59
CA ASN A 106 -19.87 -22.38 9.62
C ASN A 106 -18.66 -23.22 10.04
N CYS A 107 -17.50 -23.05 9.42
CA CYS A 107 -16.25 -23.72 9.78
C CYS A 107 -15.73 -23.17 11.11
N LYS A 108 -15.51 -24.04 12.09
CA LYS A 108 -15.15 -23.65 13.47
C LYS A 108 -13.78 -24.13 13.92
N SER A 109 -13.10 -24.92 13.10
CA SER A 109 -11.77 -25.44 13.42
C SER A 109 -10.89 -25.55 12.19
N TYR A 110 -9.57 -25.60 12.41
CA TYR A 110 -8.57 -25.88 11.39
C TYR A 110 -8.85 -27.20 10.68
N MET A 111 -9.08 -28.27 11.45
CA MET A 111 -9.31 -29.61 10.92
C MET A 111 -10.51 -29.68 9.98
N GLU A 112 -11.66 -29.07 10.35
CA GLU A 112 -12.83 -28.98 9.47
C GLU A 112 -12.48 -28.32 8.12
N TYR A 113 -11.66 -27.28 8.16
CA TYR A 113 -11.32 -26.53 6.96
C TYR A 113 -10.39 -27.30 6.04
N ILE A 114 -9.29 -27.85 6.57
CA ILE A 114 -8.32 -28.62 5.78
C ILE A 114 -8.91 -29.91 5.27
N THR A 115 -9.62 -30.68 6.10
CA THR A 115 -10.31 -31.90 5.65
C THR A 115 -11.28 -31.62 4.49
N ARG A 116 -12.01 -30.52 4.56
CA ARG A 116 -12.89 -30.10 3.45
C ARG A 116 -12.12 -29.82 2.16
N ILE A 117 -10.94 -29.22 2.23
CA ILE A 117 -10.09 -28.96 1.06
C ILE A 117 -9.62 -30.30 0.49
N GLU A 118 -9.05 -31.16 1.34
CA GLU A 118 -8.53 -32.48 0.96
C GLU A 118 -9.60 -33.36 0.30
N GLU A 119 -10.77 -33.53 0.92
CA GLU A 119 -11.87 -34.33 0.39
C GLU A 119 -12.36 -33.84 -0.99
N ARG A 120 -12.42 -32.52 -1.15
CA ARG A 120 -12.86 -31.95 -2.44
C ARG A 120 -11.80 -32.12 -3.51
N LEU A 121 -10.54 -31.93 -3.18
CA LEU A 121 -9.45 -32.12 -4.14
C LEU A 121 -9.28 -33.61 -4.48
N LYS A 122 -9.35 -34.52 -3.50
CA LYS A 122 -9.40 -35.97 -3.73
C LYS A 122 -10.52 -36.34 -4.72
N ARG A 123 -11.72 -35.81 -4.49
CA ARG A 123 -12.86 -36.05 -5.40
C ARG A 123 -12.61 -35.51 -6.80
N ASP A 124 -12.00 -34.33 -6.93
CA ASP A 124 -11.70 -33.73 -8.23
C ASP A 124 -10.64 -34.55 -8.97
N LEU A 125 -9.60 -35.04 -8.30
CA LEU A 125 -8.57 -35.92 -8.84
C LEU A 125 -9.16 -37.25 -9.32
N LEU A 126 -9.97 -37.91 -8.50
CA LEU A 126 -10.60 -39.18 -8.83
C LEU A 126 -11.57 -39.14 -10.01
N LYS A 127 -12.17 -38.00 -10.27
CA LYS A 127 -13.00 -37.82 -11.49
C LYS A 127 -12.19 -37.81 -12.77
N VAL A 128 -10.92 -37.40 -12.71
CA VAL A 128 -10.03 -37.29 -13.86
C VAL A 128 -9.15 -38.54 -13.98
N TYR A 129 -8.73 -39.09 -12.87
CA TYR A 129 -7.83 -40.25 -12.76
C TYR A 129 -8.54 -41.40 -12.08
N SER A 130 -9.62 -41.89 -12.70
CA SER A 130 -10.53 -42.90 -12.12
C SER A 130 -9.95 -44.31 -12.03
N GLU A 131 -8.82 -44.59 -12.66
CA GLU A 131 -8.20 -45.90 -12.71
C GLU A 131 -7.15 -46.12 -11.60
N ILE A 132 -6.77 -45.07 -10.83
CA ILE A 132 -5.83 -45.23 -9.73
C ILE A 132 -6.45 -45.98 -8.57
N GLU A 133 -5.69 -46.88 -8.00
CA GLU A 133 -6.06 -47.56 -6.76
C GLU A 133 -5.76 -46.67 -5.54
N ILE A 134 -6.75 -46.47 -4.69
CA ILE A 134 -6.63 -45.60 -3.50
C ILE A 134 -7.03 -46.40 -2.27
N TYR A 135 -6.24 -46.27 -1.23
CA TYR A 135 -6.51 -46.83 0.10
C TYR A 135 -7.13 -45.79 1.03
N PRO A 136 -7.92 -46.20 2.03
CA PRO A 136 -8.57 -45.28 2.96
C PRO A 136 -7.58 -44.39 3.76
N GLU A 137 -6.37 -44.89 3.97
CA GLU A 137 -5.28 -44.20 4.70
C GLU A 137 -4.47 -43.25 3.81
N ASP A 138 -4.65 -43.26 2.49
CA ASP A 138 -3.87 -42.42 1.58
C ASP A 138 -4.11 -40.95 1.84
N SER A 139 -3.04 -40.23 2.05
CA SER A 139 -3.01 -38.78 2.11
C SER A 139 -3.19 -38.17 0.71
N LEU A 140 -3.34 -36.86 0.63
CA LEU A 140 -3.46 -36.18 -0.64
C LEU A 140 -2.17 -36.29 -1.50
N TRP A 141 -1.00 -36.25 -0.86
CA TRP A 141 0.30 -36.39 -1.56
C TRP A 141 0.56 -37.83 -2.02
N ASP A 142 0.08 -38.86 -1.33
CA ASP A 142 0.16 -40.25 -1.79
C ASP A 142 -0.64 -40.46 -3.10
N ILE A 143 -1.84 -39.88 -3.17
CA ILE A 143 -2.68 -39.89 -4.35
C ILE A 143 -2.01 -39.18 -5.55
N LEU A 144 -1.40 -37.99 -5.29
CA LEU A 144 -0.70 -37.23 -6.33
C LEU A 144 0.55 -37.98 -6.83
N GLU A 145 1.28 -38.64 -5.93
CA GLU A 145 2.43 -39.47 -6.30
C GLU A 145 2.01 -40.68 -7.11
N SER A 146 0.91 -41.36 -6.75
CA SER A 146 0.32 -42.46 -7.53
C SER A 146 -0.07 -42.01 -8.94
N ILE A 147 -0.70 -40.82 -9.04
CA ILE A 147 -1.01 -40.25 -10.36
C ILE A 147 0.27 -39.98 -11.17
N PHE A 148 1.30 -39.42 -10.55
CA PHE A 148 2.58 -39.17 -11.22
C PHE A 148 3.19 -40.46 -11.77
N ILE A 149 3.20 -41.52 -10.99
CA ILE A 149 3.77 -42.81 -11.36
C ILE A 149 2.95 -43.48 -12.47
N GLU A 150 1.63 -43.57 -12.31
CA GLU A 150 0.75 -44.34 -13.21
C GLU A 150 0.42 -43.59 -14.51
N TYR A 151 0.47 -42.26 -14.51
CA TYR A 151 0.15 -41.45 -15.69
C TYR A 151 1.38 -40.77 -16.31
N ASN A 152 2.48 -41.54 -16.47
CA ASN A 152 3.69 -41.15 -17.22
C ASN A 152 4.31 -39.83 -16.79
N GLY A 153 4.45 -39.60 -15.50
CA GLY A 153 5.08 -38.40 -14.96
C GLY A 153 4.17 -37.17 -15.02
N GLN A 154 2.85 -37.36 -14.83
CA GLN A 154 1.90 -36.26 -14.81
C GLN A 154 2.21 -35.29 -13.69
N LYS A 155 2.47 -34.00 -14.04
CA LYS A 155 2.79 -32.96 -13.09
C LYS A 155 1.63 -31.98 -12.92
N PHE A 156 1.72 -31.21 -11.81
CA PHE A 156 0.72 -30.22 -11.42
C PHE A 156 1.36 -28.86 -11.17
N ILE A 157 0.64 -27.80 -11.53
CA ILE A 157 0.90 -26.43 -11.10
C ILE A 157 -0.03 -26.14 -9.92
N PHE A 158 0.53 -25.73 -8.79
CA PHE A 158 -0.22 -25.34 -7.61
C PHE A 158 -0.30 -23.83 -7.54
N ILE A 159 -1.51 -23.29 -7.34
CA ILE A 159 -1.77 -21.87 -7.13
C ILE A 159 -2.48 -21.72 -5.80
N PHE A 160 -1.82 -21.08 -4.83
CA PHE A 160 -2.32 -20.83 -3.49
C PHE A 160 -2.48 -19.35 -3.27
N ASP A 161 -3.73 -18.88 -3.30
CA ASP A 161 -4.05 -17.48 -3.09
C ASP A 161 -4.43 -17.23 -1.63
N GLU A 162 -3.99 -16.08 -1.08
CA GLU A 162 -4.22 -15.68 0.33
C GLU A 162 -3.79 -16.77 1.33
N TRP A 163 -2.59 -17.37 1.13
CA TRP A 163 -2.07 -18.49 1.92
C TRP A 163 -2.06 -18.21 3.43
N ASP A 164 -1.84 -16.95 3.80
CA ASP A 164 -1.73 -16.48 5.17
C ASP A 164 -3.09 -16.16 5.83
N CYS A 165 -4.19 -16.24 5.07
CA CYS A 165 -5.54 -15.90 5.57
C CYS A 165 -5.95 -16.72 6.80
N ILE A 166 -5.47 -17.95 6.90
CA ILE A 166 -5.77 -18.85 8.03
C ILE A 166 -5.23 -18.30 9.35
N PHE A 167 -4.08 -17.63 9.34
CA PHE A 167 -3.46 -17.08 10.55
C PHE A 167 -4.24 -15.95 11.21
N HIS A 168 -5.17 -15.34 10.47
CA HIS A 168 -6.03 -14.25 10.94
C HIS A 168 -7.37 -14.74 11.52
N LYS A 169 -7.59 -16.05 11.63
CA LYS A 169 -8.83 -16.59 12.20
C LYS A 169 -8.71 -16.78 13.72
N ASN A 170 -9.68 -16.25 14.46
CA ASN A 170 -9.67 -16.23 15.93
C ASN A 170 -9.65 -17.62 16.58
N PHE A 171 -10.06 -18.67 15.87
CA PHE A 171 -10.09 -20.04 16.38
C PHE A 171 -8.82 -20.84 16.07
N ILE A 172 -7.85 -20.28 15.36
CA ILE A 172 -6.59 -20.93 15.01
C ILE A 172 -5.60 -20.83 16.17
N THR A 173 -5.17 -21.98 16.66
CA THR A 173 -4.13 -22.11 17.70
C THR A 173 -2.74 -22.10 17.09
N GLU A 174 -1.70 -22.06 17.94
CA GLU A 174 -0.31 -22.19 17.48
C GLU A 174 -0.04 -23.60 16.93
N GLU A 175 -0.64 -24.64 17.50
CA GLU A 175 -0.56 -26.01 16.99
C GLU A 175 -1.20 -26.12 15.59
N ASP A 176 -2.36 -25.48 15.38
CA ASP A 176 -3.01 -25.45 14.06
C ASP A 176 -2.14 -24.78 13.00
N ARG A 177 -1.38 -23.73 13.39
CA ARG A 177 -0.42 -23.07 12.49
C ARG A 177 0.70 -24.01 12.07
N GLN A 178 1.27 -24.73 13.01
CA GLN A 178 2.32 -25.71 12.73
C GLN A 178 1.78 -26.84 11.84
N ASN A 179 0.58 -27.32 12.12
CA ASN A 179 -0.09 -28.34 11.31
C ASN A 179 -0.35 -27.84 9.88
N TYR A 180 -0.71 -26.57 9.72
CA TYR A 180 -0.91 -25.97 8.39
C TYR A 180 0.40 -25.86 7.60
N ILE A 181 1.48 -25.42 8.24
CA ILE A 181 2.80 -25.38 7.61
C ILE A 181 3.27 -26.77 7.22
N SER A 182 3.07 -27.76 8.10
CA SER A 182 3.39 -29.16 7.81
C SER A 182 2.54 -29.71 6.65
N PHE A 183 1.26 -29.37 6.58
CA PHE A 183 0.40 -29.74 5.45
C PHE A 183 0.93 -29.19 4.13
N LEU A 184 1.30 -27.89 4.06
CA LEU A 184 1.87 -27.29 2.87
C LEU A 184 3.21 -27.92 2.49
N SER A 185 4.06 -28.22 3.48
CA SER A 185 5.35 -28.88 3.28
C SER A 185 5.16 -30.28 2.69
N ASN A 186 4.31 -31.11 3.32
CA ASN A 186 4.05 -32.46 2.87
C ASN A 186 3.42 -32.53 1.47
N LEU A 187 2.65 -31.51 1.10
CA LEU A 187 2.01 -31.43 -0.21
C LEU A 187 2.98 -31.01 -1.32
N LEU A 188 4.00 -30.21 -1.02
CA LEU A 188 4.78 -29.52 -2.05
C LEU A 188 6.27 -29.87 -2.06
N LYS A 189 6.85 -30.18 -0.90
CA LYS A 189 8.30 -30.26 -0.79
C LYS A 189 8.84 -31.57 -1.35
N ASP A 190 9.85 -31.45 -2.22
CA ASP A 190 10.61 -32.56 -2.79
C ASP A 190 9.77 -33.62 -3.55
N HIS A 191 8.63 -33.19 -4.13
CA HIS A 191 7.77 -34.08 -4.92
C HIS A 191 7.94 -33.90 -6.41
N ALA A 192 8.10 -35.05 -7.12
CA ALA A 192 8.28 -35.08 -8.58
C ALA A 192 7.04 -34.62 -9.36
N TYR A 193 5.85 -34.75 -8.77
CA TYR A 193 4.60 -34.28 -9.36
C TYR A 193 4.44 -32.74 -9.37
N VAL A 194 5.27 -32.00 -8.62
CA VAL A 194 5.23 -30.54 -8.62
C VAL A 194 5.97 -29.99 -9.84
N SER A 195 5.27 -29.27 -10.70
CA SER A 195 5.86 -28.49 -11.78
C SER A 195 6.24 -27.09 -11.27
N LEU A 196 5.26 -26.36 -10.76
CA LEU A 196 5.41 -25.03 -10.19
C LEU A 196 4.44 -24.88 -9.02
N SER A 197 4.89 -24.27 -7.93
CA SER A 197 4.03 -23.76 -6.87
C SER A 197 4.10 -22.24 -6.84
N TYR A 198 2.98 -21.61 -7.11
CA TYR A 198 2.81 -20.16 -7.02
C TYR A 198 1.92 -19.82 -5.82
N MET A 199 2.48 -19.13 -4.87
CA MET A 199 1.80 -18.74 -3.63
C MET A 199 1.69 -17.23 -3.52
N THR A 200 0.54 -16.72 -3.08
CA THR A 200 0.37 -15.29 -2.78
C THR A 200 -0.20 -15.06 -1.40
N GLY A 201 0.23 -13.97 -0.78
CA GLY A 201 -0.23 -13.53 0.53
C GLY A 201 0.22 -12.10 0.85
N ILE A 202 -0.03 -11.70 2.07
CA ILE A 202 0.50 -10.46 2.65
C ILE A 202 1.73 -10.79 3.47
N LEU A 203 1.64 -11.83 4.32
CA LEU A 203 2.69 -12.18 5.27
C LEU A 203 3.79 -13.01 4.60
N PRO A 204 5.06 -12.75 4.94
CA PRO A 204 6.19 -13.53 4.47
C PRO A 204 6.24 -14.92 5.13
N ILE A 205 6.70 -15.92 4.35
CA ILE A 205 6.83 -17.31 4.80
C ILE A 205 7.94 -17.46 5.87
N ALA A 206 9.02 -16.70 5.74
CA ALA A 206 10.27 -16.89 6.48
C ALA A 206 10.13 -17.00 8.00
N LYS A 207 9.03 -16.54 8.58
CA LYS A 207 8.81 -16.61 10.02
C LYS A 207 8.05 -17.85 10.47
N TYR A 208 7.18 -18.39 9.63
CA TYR A 208 6.36 -19.54 10.02
C TYR A 208 7.11 -20.87 9.85
N SER A 209 8.17 -20.87 9.07
CA SER A 209 9.08 -22.01 8.97
C SER A 209 10.28 -21.81 9.91
N SER A 210 10.09 -22.06 11.19
CA SER A 210 11.21 -22.10 12.18
C SER A 210 12.19 -23.25 11.91
N GLY A 211 11.86 -24.11 10.97
CA GLY A 211 12.63 -25.25 10.50
C GLY A 211 12.84 -25.23 8.99
N SER A 212 12.88 -26.41 8.41
CA SER A 212 13.10 -26.62 6.97
C SER A 212 11.82 -26.80 6.17
N GLU A 213 10.62 -26.57 6.77
CA GLU A 213 9.35 -26.99 6.18
C GLU A 213 9.04 -26.29 4.84
N LEU A 214 9.10 -24.96 4.80
CA LEU A 214 8.80 -24.18 3.59
C LEU A 214 10.02 -23.47 2.98
N ASN A 215 11.23 -23.91 3.31
CA ASN A 215 12.47 -23.31 2.82
C ASN A 215 12.71 -23.50 1.31
N MET A 216 11.90 -24.32 0.63
CA MET A 216 11.94 -24.46 -0.81
C MET A 216 11.38 -23.23 -1.57
N PHE A 217 10.55 -22.41 -0.92
CA PHE A 217 10.00 -21.23 -1.57
C PHE A 217 11.04 -20.11 -1.71
N ILE A 218 11.15 -19.56 -2.92
CA ILE A 218 11.80 -18.27 -3.15
C ILE A 218 10.74 -17.20 -2.96
N GLU A 219 10.99 -16.29 -2.02
CA GLU A 219 10.07 -15.26 -1.62
C GLU A 219 10.42 -13.93 -2.30
N TYR A 220 9.40 -13.26 -2.87
CA TYR A 220 9.53 -11.99 -3.55
C TYR A 220 8.62 -10.95 -2.88
N THR A 221 9.22 -10.09 -2.07
CA THR A 221 8.50 -9.01 -1.41
C THR A 221 8.63 -7.70 -2.20
N MET A 222 7.85 -6.69 -1.85
CA MET A 222 7.92 -5.40 -2.52
C MET A 222 9.19 -4.62 -2.16
N ALA A 223 9.64 -4.76 -0.90
CA ALA A 223 10.74 -3.97 -0.37
C ALA A 223 12.12 -4.64 -0.56
N SER A 224 12.19 -5.97 -0.68
CA SER A 224 13.45 -6.71 -0.69
C SER A 224 13.91 -7.18 -2.07
N GLU A 225 12.98 -7.41 -3.01
CA GLU A 225 13.29 -7.99 -4.31
C GLU A 225 12.83 -7.12 -5.48
N GLU A 226 13.68 -7.00 -6.51
CA GLU A 226 13.39 -6.25 -7.72
C GLU A 226 12.50 -7.07 -8.68
N LYS A 227 12.73 -8.40 -8.73
CA LYS A 227 11.97 -9.30 -9.59
C LYS A 227 10.49 -9.25 -9.23
N PHE A 228 9.61 -9.17 -10.23
CA PHE A 228 8.15 -9.03 -10.10
C PHE A 228 7.68 -7.71 -9.45
N SER A 229 8.54 -6.69 -9.34
CA SER A 229 8.14 -5.41 -8.76
C SER A 229 7.08 -4.69 -9.60
N GLU A 230 7.20 -4.72 -10.92
CA GLU A 230 6.28 -4.05 -11.85
C GLU A 230 5.00 -4.84 -12.14
N ASP A 231 4.97 -6.14 -11.82
CA ASP A 231 3.81 -7.00 -12.08
C ASP A 231 2.66 -6.75 -11.09
N PHE A 232 2.95 -6.12 -9.95
CA PHE A 232 1.97 -5.85 -8.89
C PHE A 232 1.94 -4.36 -8.56
N GLY A 233 0.76 -3.77 -8.57
CA GLY A 233 0.60 -2.32 -8.56
C GLY A 233 0.49 -1.77 -9.99
N PHE A 234 0.31 -0.45 -10.13
CA PHE A 234 0.43 0.21 -11.42
C PHE A 234 1.66 1.10 -11.44
N THR A 235 2.40 1.05 -12.54
CA THR A 235 3.50 1.96 -12.83
C THR A 235 2.97 3.34 -13.22
N GLU A 236 3.86 4.33 -13.27
CA GLU A 236 3.52 5.66 -13.74
C GLU A 236 2.98 5.65 -15.17
N SER A 237 3.65 4.92 -16.07
CA SER A 237 3.26 4.81 -17.48
C SER A 237 1.90 4.14 -17.67
N GLU A 238 1.58 3.12 -16.87
CA GLU A 238 0.28 2.45 -16.89
C GLU A 238 -0.81 3.39 -16.35
N THR A 239 -0.53 4.13 -15.29
CA THR A 239 -1.46 5.14 -14.75
C THR A 239 -1.72 6.24 -15.77
N ASP A 240 -0.71 6.68 -16.53
CA ASP A 240 -0.88 7.63 -17.63
C ASP A 240 -1.77 7.09 -18.75
N MET A 241 -1.62 5.81 -19.07
CA MET A 241 -2.48 5.13 -20.06
C MET A 241 -3.93 5.07 -19.58
N LEU A 242 -4.15 4.70 -18.32
CA LEU A 242 -5.49 4.64 -17.71
C LEU A 242 -6.14 6.02 -17.64
N TYR A 243 -5.37 7.06 -17.31
CA TYR A 243 -5.86 8.43 -17.25
C TYR A 243 -6.29 8.96 -18.64
N ARG A 244 -5.49 8.70 -19.68
CA ARG A 244 -5.88 9.02 -21.05
C ARG A 244 -7.19 8.34 -21.44
N ARG A 245 -7.33 7.06 -21.12
CA ARG A 245 -8.55 6.29 -21.38
C ARG A 245 -9.76 6.84 -20.61
N TYR A 246 -9.57 7.26 -19.37
CA TYR A 246 -10.60 7.94 -18.59
C TYR A 246 -11.09 9.23 -19.25
N LEU A 247 -10.18 10.08 -19.75
CA LEU A 247 -10.55 11.30 -20.46
C LEU A 247 -11.34 11.02 -21.75
N GLU A 248 -11.00 9.94 -22.46
CA GLU A 248 -11.75 9.49 -23.64
C GLU A 248 -13.16 9.03 -23.26
N ILE A 249 -13.31 8.26 -22.20
CA ILE A 249 -14.60 7.79 -21.68
C ILE A 249 -15.46 8.99 -21.28
N CYS A 250 -14.92 9.93 -20.49
CA CYS A 250 -15.64 11.15 -20.10
C CYS A 250 -16.12 11.93 -21.31
N ARG A 251 -15.26 12.10 -22.34
CA ARG A 251 -15.62 12.79 -23.58
C ARG A 251 -16.76 12.09 -24.32
N ASN A 252 -16.68 10.76 -24.44
CA ASN A 252 -17.70 9.97 -25.15
C ASN A 252 -19.05 9.98 -24.43
N GLU A 253 -19.03 10.03 -23.10
CA GLU A 253 -20.24 10.06 -22.27
C GLU A 253 -20.74 11.48 -21.97
N GLY A 254 -20.04 12.52 -22.42
CA GLY A 254 -20.39 13.92 -22.16
C GLY A 254 -20.26 14.32 -20.67
N LYS A 255 -19.38 13.61 -19.92
CA LYS A 255 -19.12 13.88 -18.51
C LYS A 255 -17.95 14.84 -18.34
N THR A 256 -18.05 15.73 -17.36
CA THR A 256 -16.90 16.55 -16.92
C THR A 256 -15.92 15.68 -16.15
N PRO A 257 -14.62 15.63 -16.51
CA PRO A 257 -13.62 14.90 -15.73
C PRO A 257 -13.28 15.69 -14.45
N TYR A 258 -13.48 15.08 -13.29
CA TYR A 258 -13.10 15.64 -11.98
C TYR A 258 -11.79 15.08 -11.44
N VAL A 259 -11.38 13.91 -11.91
CA VAL A 259 -10.08 13.33 -11.55
C VAL A 259 -9.00 13.97 -12.41
N THR A 260 -7.92 14.43 -11.78
CA THR A 260 -6.72 14.93 -12.47
C THR A 260 -5.59 13.92 -12.38
N ARG A 261 -4.59 14.01 -13.29
CA ARG A 261 -3.42 13.13 -13.24
C ARG A 261 -2.58 13.37 -11.97
N GLU A 262 -2.42 14.63 -11.60
CA GLU A 262 -1.77 15.08 -10.38
C GLU A 262 -2.51 14.57 -9.12
N GLY A 263 -3.86 14.58 -9.18
CA GLY A 263 -4.70 14.01 -8.14
C GLY A 263 -4.46 12.52 -7.94
N LEU A 264 -4.34 11.74 -9.02
CA LEU A 264 -4.01 10.31 -8.91
C LEU A 264 -2.64 10.08 -8.25
N GLU A 265 -1.64 10.89 -8.59
CA GLU A 265 -0.31 10.84 -7.99
C GLU A 265 -0.38 11.14 -6.48
N THR A 266 -1.01 12.25 -6.11
CA THR A 266 -1.13 12.68 -4.71
C THR A 266 -1.87 11.65 -3.86
N TRP A 267 -2.95 11.06 -4.40
CA TRP A 267 -3.84 10.21 -3.63
C TRP A 267 -3.42 8.73 -3.56
N TYR A 268 -2.75 8.18 -4.59
CA TYR A 268 -2.62 6.72 -4.72
C TYR A 268 -1.21 6.22 -5.05
N ASP A 269 -0.26 7.11 -5.28
CA ASP A 269 1.14 6.78 -5.53
C ASP A 269 1.93 6.54 -4.21
N GLY A 270 3.25 6.39 -4.30
CA GLY A 270 4.20 6.47 -3.18
C GLY A 270 4.58 5.15 -2.54
N TYR A 271 4.18 4.03 -3.12
CA TYR A 271 4.72 2.73 -2.73
C TYR A 271 6.02 2.46 -3.50
N TYR A 272 7.13 2.41 -2.79
CA TYR A 272 8.43 2.17 -3.39
C TYR A 272 8.69 0.68 -3.64
N ALA A 273 9.08 0.35 -4.87
CA ALA A 273 9.77 -0.88 -5.18
C ALA A 273 11.25 -0.78 -4.79
N LYS A 274 11.97 -1.90 -4.73
CA LYS A 274 13.40 -1.91 -4.33
C LYS A 274 14.30 -1.06 -5.25
N ASN A 275 14.01 -1.02 -6.53
CA ASN A 275 14.70 -0.17 -7.52
C ASN A 275 14.40 1.33 -7.39
N GLY A 276 13.51 1.73 -6.49
CA GLY A 276 13.08 3.12 -6.26
C GLY A 276 11.93 3.58 -7.13
N GLU A 277 11.39 2.73 -7.99
CA GLU A 277 10.16 3.04 -8.74
C GLU A 277 8.98 3.15 -7.81
N ARG A 278 8.10 4.10 -8.11
CA ARG A 278 6.87 4.33 -7.36
C ARG A 278 5.72 3.61 -8.02
N MET A 279 4.94 2.93 -7.21
CA MET A 279 3.79 2.14 -7.64
C MET A 279 2.51 2.72 -7.06
N TYR A 280 1.48 2.78 -7.88
CA TYR A 280 0.13 3.18 -7.49
C TYR A 280 -0.67 2.00 -6.99
N ASN A 281 -1.58 2.23 -6.04
CA ASN A 281 -2.55 1.21 -5.63
C ASN A 281 -3.61 0.99 -6.73
N PRO A 282 -3.68 -0.19 -7.37
CA PRO A 282 -4.58 -0.43 -8.49
C PRO A 282 -6.05 -0.25 -8.15
N ARG A 283 -6.45 -0.69 -6.96
CA ARG A 283 -7.84 -0.61 -6.51
C ARG A 283 -8.33 0.83 -6.43
N SER A 284 -7.52 1.69 -5.81
CA SER A 284 -7.87 3.09 -5.60
C SER A 284 -7.86 3.87 -6.94
N VAL A 285 -6.87 3.63 -7.79
CA VAL A 285 -6.83 4.23 -9.14
C VAL A 285 -8.06 3.86 -9.95
N VAL A 286 -8.36 2.55 -10.08
CA VAL A 286 -9.52 2.10 -10.89
C VAL A 286 -10.84 2.60 -10.31
N ALA A 287 -11.00 2.60 -8.98
CA ALA A 287 -12.21 3.08 -8.33
C ALA A 287 -12.41 4.59 -8.55
N SER A 288 -11.34 5.37 -8.42
CA SER A 288 -11.35 6.82 -8.65
C SER A 288 -11.78 7.17 -10.09
N LEU A 289 -11.16 6.53 -11.08
CA LEU A 289 -11.49 6.75 -12.48
C LEU A 289 -12.93 6.31 -12.82
N THR A 290 -13.38 5.21 -12.22
CA THR A 290 -14.75 4.68 -12.41
C THR A 290 -15.80 5.61 -11.81
N ASN A 291 -15.55 6.11 -10.60
CA ASN A 291 -16.47 6.98 -9.87
C ASN A 291 -16.32 8.45 -10.23
N ASN A 292 -15.33 8.79 -11.06
CA ASN A 292 -15.00 10.17 -11.43
C ASN A 292 -14.76 11.08 -10.20
N ASN A 293 -14.10 10.54 -9.17
CA ASN A 293 -13.84 11.22 -7.90
C ASN A 293 -12.55 10.72 -7.24
N LEU A 294 -11.81 11.62 -6.57
CA LEU A 294 -10.69 11.29 -5.71
C LEU A 294 -11.21 11.09 -4.29
N ASP A 295 -11.03 9.90 -3.71
CA ASP A 295 -11.54 9.54 -2.40
C ASP A 295 -10.75 8.36 -1.79
N SER A 296 -11.01 8.03 -0.53
CA SER A 296 -10.42 6.89 0.16
C SER A 296 -11.13 5.58 -0.20
N TYR A 297 -10.56 4.83 -1.15
CA TYR A 297 -11.13 3.58 -1.65
C TYR A 297 -10.54 2.32 -1.01
N TRP A 298 -9.27 2.35 -0.67
CA TRP A 298 -8.60 1.22 -0.03
C TRP A 298 -8.88 1.19 1.47
N THR A 299 -8.79 2.34 2.11
CA THR A 299 -8.92 2.49 3.56
C THR A 299 -10.33 2.24 4.08
N SER A 300 -11.34 2.37 3.23
CA SER A 300 -12.74 2.10 3.59
C SER A 300 -13.09 0.61 3.73
N SER A 301 -12.20 -0.32 3.43
CA SER A 301 -12.50 -1.76 3.27
C SER A 301 -11.52 -2.74 3.91
N GLY A 302 -10.74 -2.35 4.93
CA GLY A 302 -9.71 -3.22 5.52
C GLY A 302 -9.69 -3.27 7.05
N PRO A 303 -9.03 -4.27 7.66
CA PRO A 303 -8.84 -4.36 9.11
C PRO A 303 -7.79 -3.35 9.59
N TYR A 304 -8.20 -2.08 9.66
CA TYR A 304 -7.40 -1.02 10.27
C TYR A 304 -7.22 -1.24 11.77
N ASP A 305 -8.21 -1.89 12.40
CA ASP A 305 -8.28 -2.09 13.85
C ASP A 305 -7.07 -2.83 14.40
N GLU A 306 -6.45 -3.74 13.63
CA GLU A 306 -5.27 -4.48 14.07
C GLU A 306 -4.04 -3.59 14.21
N ILE A 307 -3.75 -2.72 13.24
CA ILE A 307 -2.59 -1.84 13.30
C ILE A 307 -2.81 -0.74 14.31
N PHE A 308 -4.01 -0.17 14.35
CA PHE A 308 -4.36 0.78 15.39
C PHE A 308 -4.25 0.19 16.80
N TYR A 309 -4.57 -1.10 16.95
CA TYR A 309 -4.34 -1.81 18.20
C TYR A 309 -2.86 -1.77 18.61
N TYR A 310 -1.94 -2.04 17.69
CA TYR A 310 -0.51 -2.02 17.99
C TYR A 310 0.02 -0.61 18.25
N VAL A 311 -0.38 0.36 17.48
CA VAL A 311 -0.02 1.77 17.69
C VAL A 311 -0.58 2.29 19.02
N LYS A 312 -1.79 1.87 19.39
CA LYS A 312 -2.46 2.27 20.62
C LYS A 312 -1.83 1.67 21.86
N ASN A 313 -1.44 0.42 21.82
CA ASN A 313 -0.96 -0.33 22.99
C ASN A 313 0.53 -0.25 23.19
N ASN A 314 1.30 0.31 22.25
CA ASN A 314 2.74 0.29 22.30
C ASN A 314 3.44 1.57 21.84
N VAL A 315 4.48 1.85 22.59
CA VAL A 315 5.72 2.53 22.27
C VAL A 315 5.58 4.00 21.92
N ALA A 316 5.98 4.83 22.88
CA ALA A 316 6.13 6.28 22.70
C ALA A 316 6.92 6.64 21.42
N GLU A 317 7.88 5.79 21.02
CA GLU A 317 8.71 5.94 19.83
C GLU A 317 7.90 5.90 18.54
N VAL A 318 6.96 4.93 18.38
CA VAL A 318 6.11 4.83 17.17
C VAL A 318 5.21 6.06 17.02
N ARG A 319 4.74 6.62 18.13
CA ARG A 319 3.94 7.87 18.10
C ARG A 319 4.74 9.05 17.56
N ASN A 320 6.00 9.16 17.98
CA ASN A 320 6.89 10.20 17.49
C ASN A 320 7.20 10.02 16.01
N ASP A 321 7.43 8.78 15.58
CA ASP A 321 7.66 8.44 14.18
C ASP A 321 6.46 8.78 13.30
N LEU A 322 5.24 8.49 13.78
CA LEU A 322 4.01 8.87 13.06
C LEU A 322 3.90 10.39 12.92
N ALA A 323 4.21 11.15 13.97
CA ALA A 323 4.22 12.61 13.89
C ALA A 323 5.20 13.13 12.83
N VAL A 324 6.40 12.55 12.77
CA VAL A 324 7.40 12.88 11.75
C VAL A 324 6.91 12.46 10.35
N MET A 325 6.35 11.25 10.19
CA MET A 325 5.85 10.79 8.89
C MET A 325 4.64 11.57 8.38
N ILE A 326 3.75 12.01 9.28
CA ILE A 326 2.63 12.89 8.91
C ILE A 326 3.16 14.25 8.47
N SER A 327 4.29 14.70 9.00
CA SER A 327 4.97 15.87 8.44
C SER A 327 5.53 15.61 7.03
N GLY A 328 5.45 14.35 6.51
CA GLY A 328 5.91 13.88 5.18
C GLY A 328 7.38 13.55 5.13
N GLU A 329 8.05 13.55 6.30
CA GLU A 329 9.43 13.12 6.42
C GLU A 329 9.53 11.60 6.55
N GLY A 330 10.58 11.02 5.97
CA GLY A 330 10.86 9.59 6.14
C GLY A 330 11.60 9.33 7.45
N VAL A 331 11.15 8.34 8.20
CA VAL A 331 11.74 7.93 9.47
C VAL A 331 12.70 6.77 9.24
N PRO A 332 13.95 6.84 9.75
CA PRO A 332 14.88 5.72 9.66
C PRO A 332 14.32 4.47 10.37
N ALA A 333 14.28 3.35 9.66
CA ALA A 333 13.82 2.07 10.21
C ALA A 333 14.56 0.90 9.58
N LYS A 334 14.76 -0.15 10.39
CA LYS A 334 15.25 -1.45 9.92
C LYS A 334 14.07 -2.37 9.75
N ILE A 335 13.62 -2.53 8.52
CA ILE A 335 12.48 -3.40 8.24
C ILE A 335 12.94 -4.85 8.26
N LYS A 336 12.30 -5.63 9.12
CA LYS A 336 12.39 -7.07 9.20
C LYS A 336 11.00 -7.61 8.85
N GLU A 337 10.76 -7.87 7.59
CA GLU A 337 9.43 -8.24 7.08
C GLU A 337 8.84 -9.44 7.84
N TYR A 338 9.68 -10.41 8.23
CA TYR A 338 9.26 -11.53 9.07
C TYR A 338 8.78 -11.13 10.47
N ALA A 339 9.13 -9.95 11.00
CA ALA A 339 8.63 -9.48 12.29
C ALA A 339 7.14 -9.10 12.25
N ALA A 340 6.60 -8.78 11.07
CA ALA A 340 5.20 -8.42 10.87
C ALA A 340 4.19 -9.51 11.23
N THR A 341 4.65 -10.73 11.44
CA THR A 341 3.81 -11.92 11.63
C THR A 341 3.53 -12.24 13.10
N SER A 342 4.12 -11.49 14.05
CA SER A 342 3.89 -11.67 15.48
C SER A 342 2.51 -11.18 15.88
N MET A 343 1.74 -11.99 16.61
CA MET A 343 0.49 -11.56 17.24
C MET A 343 0.72 -10.56 18.39
N ASN A 344 1.96 -10.45 18.87
CA ASN A 344 2.38 -9.53 19.93
C ASN A 344 3.57 -8.71 19.43
N LEU A 345 3.29 -7.68 18.63
CA LEU A 345 4.31 -6.71 18.24
C LEU A 345 4.64 -5.84 19.47
N THR A 346 5.88 -5.86 19.90
CA THR A 346 6.32 -5.21 21.14
C THR A 346 7.36 -4.14 20.91
N THR A 347 8.08 -4.20 19.80
CA THR A 347 9.14 -3.25 19.47
C THR A 347 8.72 -2.30 18.35
N ARG A 348 9.35 -1.13 18.31
CA ARG A 348 9.19 -0.13 17.25
C ARG A 348 9.41 -0.72 15.85
N GLU A 349 10.50 -1.46 15.67
CA GLU A 349 10.87 -2.08 14.41
C GLU A 349 9.85 -3.14 13.95
N GLU A 350 9.31 -3.91 14.87
CA GLU A 350 8.25 -4.90 14.55
C GLU A 350 6.97 -4.21 14.08
N ILE A 351 6.55 -3.14 14.77
CA ILE A 351 5.33 -2.39 14.40
C ILE A 351 5.51 -1.72 13.04
N LEU A 352 6.64 -1.03 12.81
CA LEU A 352 6.91 -0.39 11.53
C LEU A 352 7.03 -1.42 10.39
N SER A 353 7.66 -2.58 10.67
CA SER A 353 7.74 -3.67 9.69
C SER A 353 6.35 -4.21 9.33
N ALA A 354 5.48 -4.42 10.32
CA ALA A 354 4.10 -4.83 10.07
C ALA A 354 3.36 -3.79 9.23
N MET A 355 3.50 -2.51 9.56
CA MET A 355 2.86 -1.43 8.79
C MET A 355 3.32 -1.38 7.33
N VAL A 356 4.59 -1.68 7.04
CA VAL A 356 5.10 -1.80 5.67
C VAL A 356 4.50 -3.01 4.96
N VAL A 357 4.52 -4.19 5.59
CA VAL A 357 4.00 -5.44 5.01
C VAL A 357 2.51 -5.34 4.69
N TYR A 358 1.73 -4.74 5.58
CA TYR A 358 0.29 -4.51 5.34
C TYR A 358 0.01 -3.36 4.36
N GLY A 359 1.02 -2.55 4.02
CA GLY A 359 0.91 -1.45 3.06
C GLY A 359 0.42 -0.13 3.64
N PHE A 360 0.48 0.06 4.96
CA PHE A 360 0.19 1.35 5.60
C PHE A 360 1.36 2.32 5.49
N LEU A 361 2.57 1.78 5.41
CA LEU A 361 3.79 2.52 5.15
C LEU A 361 4.47 1.99 3.90
N SER A 362 5.27 2.81 3.26
CA SER A 362 6.22 2.44 2.22
C SER A 362 7.64 2.50 2.77
N TYR A 363 8.53 1.67 2.24
CA TYR A 363 9.94 1.60 2.68
C TYR A 363 10.88 1.80 1.51
N TYR A 364 11.83 2.73 1.65
CA TYR A 364 12.85 2.95 0.66
C TYR A 364 14.13 3.52 1.31
N GLN A 365 15.30 3.03 0.90
CA GLN A 365 16.62 3.50 1.33
C GLN A 365 16.79 3.64 2.86
N GLY A 366 16.28 2.67 3.63
CA GLY A 366 16.43 2.65 5.07
C GLY A 366 15.44 3.54 5.83
N LYS A 367 14.45 4.10 5.15
CA LYS A 367 13.41 4.93 5.75
C LYS A 367 12.01 4.41 5.43
N VAL A 368 11.08 4.65 6.34
CA VAL A 368 9.64 4.42 6.14
C VAL A 368 8.92 5.75 5.94
N TYR A 369 7.85 5.73 5.15
CA TYR A 369 7.05 6.89 4.76
C TYR A 369 5.56 6.54 4.78
N ILE A 370 4.70 7.50 5.02
CA ILE A 370 3.29 7.40 4.65
C ILE A 370 3.21 7.63 3.14
N PRO A 371 2.75 6.66 2.34
CA PRO A 371 2.94 6.72 0.89
C PRO A 371 2.14 7.81 0.19
N ASN A 372 0.92 8.11 0.64
CA ASN A 372 0.01 8.96 -0.12
C ASN A 372 -1.08 9.62 0.73
N LYS A 373 -1.89 10.49 0.10
CA LYS A 373 -2.96 11.22 0.77
C LYS A 373 -4.04 10.29 1.32
N GLU A 374 -4.42 9.21 0.65
CA GLU A 374 -5.42 8.26 1.13
C GLU A 374 -5.08 7.70 2.51
N LEU A 375 -3.81 7.35 2.73
CA LEU A 375 -3.33 6.88 4.03
C LEU A 375 -3.06 8.01 5.00
N MET A 376 -2.57 9.15 4.50
CA MET A 376 -2.37 10.33 5.32
C MET A 376 -3.67 10.75 6.01
N ASP A 377 -4.78 10.85 5.26
CA ASP A 377 -6.09 11.21 5.80
C ASP A 377 -6.54 10.19 6.87
N LYS A 378 -6.19 8.92 6.71
CA LYS A 378 -6.50 7.89 7.70
C LYS A 378 -5.68 8.02 8.98
N PHE A 379 -4.40 8.34 8.87
CA PHE A 379 -3.57 8.63 10.03
C PHE A 379 -4.02 9.91 10.75
N ASP A 380 -4.42 10.93 10.00
CA ASP A 380 -4.99 12.17 10.54
C ASP A 380 -6.26 11.88 11.36
N GLU A 381 -7.18 11.10 10.81
CA GLU A 381 -8.40 10.67 11.51
C GLU A 381 -8.07 9.92 12.83
N MET A 382 -7.08 9.04 12.79
CA MET A 382 -6.62 8.31 13.97
C MET A 382 -6.04 9.27 15.02
N LEU A 383 -5.18 10.20 14.62
CA LEU A 383 -4.58 11.15 15.54
C LEU A 383 -5.62 12.04 16.23
N GLN A 384 -6.68 12.40 15.53
CA GLN A 384 -7.75 13.22 16.08
C GLN A 384 -8.71 12.45 17.01
N LYS A 385 -8.78 11.13 16.91
CA LYS A 385 -9.72 10.29 17.69
C LYS A 385 -9.09 9.56 18.87
N GLU A 386 -7.81 9.25 18.81
CA GLU A 386 -7.14 8.35 19.77
C GLU A 386 -6.36 9.10 20.85
N ALA A 387 -7.03 9.38 21.97
CA ALA A 387 -6.43 10.07 23.13
C ALA A 387 -5.17 9.37 23.69
N SER A 388 -5.02 8.06 23.50
CA SER A 388 -3.84 7.29 23.91
C SER A 388 -2.55 7.71 23.18
N LEU A 389 -2.66 8.45 22.07
CA LEU A 389 -1.53 9.03 21.35
C LEU A 389 -0.92 10.26 22.05
N GLY A 390 -1.47 10.65 23.23
CA GLY A 390 -0.87 11.65 24.09
C GLY A 390 -0.77 13.04 23.46
N TYR A 391 0.44 13.61 23.41
CA TYR A 391 0.64 14.97 22.90
C TYR A 391 0.30 15.11 21.41
N VAL A 392 0.52 14.10 20.61
CA VAL A 392 0.22 14.12 19.16
C VAL A 392 -1.28 14.30 18.93
N TYR A 393 -2.10 13.57 19.68
CA TYR A 393 -3.56 13.75 19.69
C TYR A 393 -3.96 15.18 20.10
N ARG A 394 -3.35 15.72 21.17
CA ARG A 394 -3.67 17.06 21.64
C ARG A 394 -3.33 18.14 20.62
N LEU A 395 -2.16 18.03 19.97
CA LEU A 395 -1.77 18.98 18.92
C LEU A 395 -2.68 18.89 17.68
N ALA A 396 -3.04 17.69 17.26
CA ALA A 396 -4.00 17.52 16.17
C ALA A 396 -5.37 18.14 16.49
N LYS A 397 -5.81 18.08 17.75
CA LYS A 397 -7.03 18.75 18.22
C LYS A 397 -6.97 20.27 18.19
N GLU A 398 -5.79 20.86 18.43
CA GLU A 398 -5.59 22.31 18.37
C GLU A 398 -5.48 22.85 16.95
N SER A 399 -5.44 21.97 15.92
CA SER A 399 -5.15 22.39 14.55
C SER A 399 -6.21 23.33 13.94
N GLU A 400 -7.50 23.12 14.23
CA GLU A 400 -8.56 24.04 13.77
C GLU A 400 -8.40 25.43 14.41
N ARG A 401 -8.07 25.47 15.72
CA ARG A 401 -7.84 26.70 16.47
C ARG A 401 -6.61 27.44 15.94
N MET A 402 -5.54 26.71 15.58
CA MET A 402 -4.33 27.27 14.99
C MET A 402 -4.58 27.88 13.62
N LEU A 403 -5.26 27.15 12.73
CA LEU A 403 -5.60 27.67 11.40
C LEU A 403 -6.48 28.93 11.50
N LYS A 404 -7.50 28.89 12.36
CA LYS A 404 -8.37 30.05 12.61
C LYS A 404 -7.58 31.24 13.12
N ALA A 405 -6.72 31.07 14.13
CA ALA A 405 -5.87 32.12 14.68
C ALA A 405 -4.95 32.71 13.60
N THR A 406 -4.40 31.89 12.71
CA THR A 406 -3.58 32.35 11.58
C THR A 406 -4.37 33.25 10.63
N LEU A 407 -5.57 32.82 10.22
CA LEU A 407 -6.43 33.59 9.32
C LEU A 407 -6.91 34.91 9.96
N GLU A 408 -7.15 34.91 11.26
CA GLU A 408 -7.52 36.10 12.04
C GLU A 408 -6.31 36.94 12.47
N LYS A 409 -5.08 36.50 12.21
CA LYS A 409 -3.79 37.13 12.58
C LYS A 409 -3.60 37.26 14.11
N ASP A 410 -4.22 36.34 14.86
CA ASP A 410 -4.08 36.25 16.32
C ASP A 410 -2.80 35.47 16.69
N THR A 411 -1.68 36.19 16.68
CA THR A 411 -0.36 35.64 17.01
C THR A 411 -0.25 35.17 18.46
N SER A 412 -1.04 35.73 19.37
CA SER A 412 -1.04 35.33 20.78
C SER A 412 -1.58 33.93 20.97
N THR A 413 -2.70 33.61 20.30
CA THR A 413 -3.26 32.23 20.30
C THR A 413 -2.33 31.25 19.60
N MET A 414 -1.68 31.64 18.49
CA MET A 414 -0.69 30.80 17.81
C MET A 414 0.49 30.45 18.74
N GLU A 415 1.04 31.45 19.45
CA GLU A 415 2.14 31.27 20.41
C GLU A 415 1.72 30.38 21.58
N GLU A 416 0.51 30.56 22.13
CA GLU A 416 -0.05 29.72 23.20
C GLU A 416 -0.10 28.26 22.80
N ILE A 417 -0.59 27.95 21.58
CA ILE A 417 -0.70 26.58 21.06
C ILE A 417 0.69 25.95 20.91
N LEU A 418 1.66 26.69 20.36
CA LEU A 418 3.04 26.23 20.20
C LEU A 418 3.77 26.05 21.55
N GLU A 419 3.55 26.94 22.51
CA GLU A 419 4.10 26.82 23.87
C GLU A 419 3.48 25.65 24.64
N TYR A 420 2.18 25.41 24.47
CA TYR A 420 1.51 24.23 25.02
C TYR A 420 2.15 22.97 24.50
N ALA A 421 2.40 22.88 23.19
CA ALA A 421 3.10 21.78 22.55
C ALA A 421 4.48 21.53 23.19
N HIS A 422 5.22 22.59 23.46
CA HIS A 422 6.56 22.50 24.03
C HIS A 422 6.58 22.12 25.51
N ASN A 423 5.64 22.63 26.32
CA ASN A 423 5.69 22.55 27.79
C ASN A 423 5.05 21.26 28.36
N THR A 424 4.19 20.57 27.60
CA THR A 424 3.32 19.57 28.21
C THR A 424 3.89 18.17 28.28
N GLU A 425 4.91 17.76 27.52
CA GLU A 425 5.35 16.35 27.59
C GLU A 425 6.74 15.99 27.01
N THR A 426 7.74 16.88 27.00
CA THR A 426 8.90 16.48 26.24
C THR A 426 10.27 16.55 26.88
N PRO A 427 10.81 15.38 27.20
CA PRO A 427 12.26 15.14 27.05
C PRO A 427 12.67 14.87 25.58
N ILE A 428 11.73 14.57 24.67
CA ILE A 428 12.01 13.97 23.36
C ILE A 428 12.04 15.00 22.22
N LEU A 429 11.26 16.09 22.31
CA LEU A 429 11.32 17.20 21.38
C LEU A 429 12.13 18.35 22.00
N SER A 430 13.40 18.12 22.28
CA SER A 430 14.31 19.25 22.38
C SER A 430 14.42 19.83 20.97
N TYR A 431 13.75 20.94 20.65
CA TYR A 431 13.89 21.64 19.36
C TYR A 431 15.35 22.00 19.08
N ASN A 432 16.17 20.97 18.89
CA ASN A 432 17.60 21.17 18.64
C ASN A 432 17.86 21.56 17.19
N ASN A 433 16.84 21.37 16.33
CA ASN A 433 16.95 21.66 14.90
C ASN A 433 15.59 22.10 14.30
N GLU A 434 15.62 22.61 13.06
CA GLU A 434 14.44 23.06 12.32
C GLU A 434 13.48 21.91 11.99
N VAL A 435 13.96 20.68 11.84
CA VAL A 435 13.13 19.51 11.51
C VAL A 435 12.11 19.20 12.62
N GLU A 436 12.51 19.35 13.89
CA GLU A 436 11.61 19.09 15.01
C GLU A 436 10.53 20.19 15.14
N LEU A 437 10.89 21.45 14.94
CA LEU A 437 9.93 22.55 14.87
C LEU A 437 8.97 22.38 13.69
N PHE A 438 9.50 21.96 12.55
CA PHE A 438 8.75 21.66 11.34
C PHE A 438 7.66 20.58 11.59
N SER A 439 8.00 19.49 12.28
CA SER A 439 7.05 18.42 12.61
C SER A 439 5.90 18.90 13.49
N ILE A 440 6.19 19.75 14.46
CA ILE A 440 5.15 20.31 15.35
C ILE A 440 4.24 21.26 14.59
N VAL A 441 4.82 22.16 13.78
CA VAL A 441 4.03 23.09 12.98
C VAL A 441 3.11 22.32 12.04
N ASN A 442 3.60 21.24 11.45
CA ASN A 442 2.77 20.40 10.60
C ASN A 442 1.59 19.76 11.36
N LEU A 443 1.78 19.34 12.62
CA LEU A 443 0.68 18.78 13.44
C LEU A 443 -0.36 19.83 13.82
N VAL A 444 0.07 21.04 14.21
CA VAL A 444 -0.87 22.11 14.59
C VAL A 444 -1.56 22.77 13.39
N TYR A 445 -1.19 22.43 12.15
CA TYR A 445 -1.90 22.82 10.93
C TYR A 445 -2.55 21.62 10.22
N LEU A 446 -2.76 20.52 10.92
CA LEU A 446 -3.24 19.28 10.32
C LEU A 446 -4.59 19.47 9.59
N CYS A 447 -5.56 20.15 10.19
CA CYS A 447 -6.87 20.42 9.59
C CYS A 447 -6.80 21.32 8.33
N ALA A 448 -5.69 22.03 8.12
CA ALA A 448 -5.55 22.84 6.92
C ALA A 448 -5.59 21.98 5.63
N ARG A 449 -5.26 20.69 5.71
CA ARG A 449 -5.31 19.76 4.58
C ARG A 449 -6.72 19.48 4.06
N ASP A 450 -7.75 19.77 4.86
CA ASP A 450 -9.15 19.63 4.44
C ASP A 450 -9.59 20.70 3.45
N SER A 451 -8.89 21.86 3.43
CA SER A 451 -9.25 23.02 2.63
C SER A 451 -8.09 23.61 1.82
N TYR A 452 -6.89 23.09 2.02
CA TYR A 452 -5.66 23.56 1.38
C TYR A 452 -4.83 22.40 0.85
N ARG A 453 -4.28 22.56 -0.33
CA ARG A 453 -3.13 21.79 -0.78
C ARG A 453 -1.88 22.38 -0.09
N VAL A 454 -1.26 21.58 0.77
CA VAL A 454 -0.06 22.00 1.53
C VAL A 454 1.19 21.48 0.82
N GLU A 455 2.02 22.37 0.31
CA GLU A 455 3.34 22.07 -0.25
C GLU A 455 4.43 22.48 0.73
N ARG A 456 5.54 21.71 0.76
CA ARG A 456 6.63 21.88 1.71
C ARG A 456 7.97 21.86 0.98
N GLU A 457 8.96 22.61 1.56
CA GLU A 457 10.30 22.79 0.96
C GLU A 457 10.24 23.09 -0.56
N ASP A 458 9.19 23.80 -0.98
CA ASP A 458 8.98 24.09 -2.39
C ASP A 458 9.91 25.21 -2.86
N LYS A 459 10.43 25.03 -4.08
CA LYS A 459 11.22 26.06 -4.74
C LYS A 459 10.33 27.25 -5.13
N ALA A 460 10.36 28.29 -4.32
CA ALA A 460 9.59 29.50 -4.54
C ALA A 460 10.53 30.72 -4.71
N GLY A 461 10.28 31.53 -5.74
CA GLY A 461 11.11 32.72 -5.99
C GLY A 461 12.60 32.41 -6.09
N LEU A 462 13.41 32.97 -5.18
CA LEU A 462 14.87 32.82 -5.11
C LEU A 462 15.36 31.79 -4.08
N GLY A 463 14.49 30.90 -3.57
CA GLY A 463 14.85 29.94 -2.54
C GLY A 463 13.79 28.85 -2.32
N PHE A 464 13.90 28.14 -1.21
CA PHE A 464 12.92 27.17 -0.73
C PHE A 464 12.15 27.79 0.42
N VAL A 465 10.85 27.54 0.49
CA VAL A 465 9.94 27.94 1.55
C VAL A 465 9.51 26.72 2.35
N ASP A 466 9.36 26.83 3.66
CA ASP A 466 9.03 25.68 4.50
C ASP A 466 7.63 25.14 4.23
N PHE A 467 6.60 26.01 4.15
CA PHE A 467 5.24 25.62 3.82
C PHE A 467 4.54 26.66 2.93
N ILE A 468 3.77 26.15 1.94
CA ILE A 468 2.78 26.93 1.21
C ILE A 468 1.44 26.21 1.30
N PHE A 469 0.41 26.93 1.71
CA PHE A 469 -0.96 26.45 1.75
C PHE A 469 -1.73 27.10 0.60
N TYR A 470 -2.01 26.31 -0.44
CA TYR A 470 -2.82 26.73 -1.58
C TYR A 470 -4.27 26.40 -1.28
N PRO A 471 -5.20 27.37 -1.16
CA PRO A 471 -6.59 27.05 -0.92
C PRO A 471 -7.21 26.35 -2.12
N GLU A 472 -8.14 25.44 -1.89
CA GLU A 472 -8.89 24.75 -2.94
C GLU A 472 -9.73 25.74 -3.77
N ASN A 473 -10.31 26.75 -3.12
CA ASN A 473 -10.97 27.84 -3.82
C ASN A 473 -9.97 29.01 -4.02
N PRO A 474 -9.67 29.40 -5.26
CA PRO A 474 -8.71 30.47 -5.56
C PRO A 474 -9.04 31.86 -5.00
N ALA A 475 -10.25 32.05 -4.47
CA ALA A 475 -10.67 33.29 -3.82
C ALA A 475 -10.38 33.34 -2.32
N ASP A 476 -10.09 32.19 -1.71
CA ASP A 476 -9.80 32.10 -0.29
C ASP A 476 -8.36 32.54 0.04
N THR A 477 -8.04 32.70 1.30
CA THR A 477 -6.74 33.19 1.76
C THR A 477 -5.67 32.12 1.60
N GLY A 478 -4.59 32.42 0.85
CA GLY A 478 -3.38 31.57 0.78
C GLY A 478 -2.41 31.90 1.91
N ILE A 479 -1.59 30.92 2.32
CA ILE A 479 -0.63 31.11 3.42
C ILE A 479 0.76 30.68 2.96
N ILE A 480 1.76 31.50 3.25
CA ILE A 480 3.19 31.19 3.11
C ILE A 480 3.79 31.23 4.52
N LEU A 481 4.41 30.14 4.96
CA LEU A 481 4.93 30.01 6.30
C LEU A 481 6.42 29.65 6.27
N GLU A 482 7.20 30.36 7.07
CA GLU A 482 8.64 30.18 7.25
C GLU A 482 8.98 30.00 8.73
N LEU A 483 9.86 29.06 9.03
CA LEU A 483 10.29 28.70 10.37
C LEU A 483 11.72 29.16 10.63
N LYS A 484 12.00 29.58 11.86
CA LYS A 484 13.36 29.94 12.29
C LYS A 484 13.64 29.43 13.68
N VAL A 485 14.80 28.85 13.86
CA VAL A 485 15.33 28.47 15.18
C VAL A 485 16.46 29.43 15.57
N ASP A 486 16.40 29.98 16.78
CA ASP A 486 17.31 31.03 17.31
C ASP A 486 17.31 32.34 16.50
N HIS A 487 16.27 32.55 15.69
CA HIS A 487 15.97 33.79 14.97
C HIS A 487 14.52 34.23 15.25
N THR A 488 14.18 35.47 14.87
CA THR A 488 12.85 36.06 15.13
C THR A 488 11.82 35.69 14.07
N ALA A 489 10.54 35.76 14.43
CA ALA A 489 9.44 35.61 13.48
C ALA A 489 9.41 36.73 12.42
N ASP A 490 9.89 37.93 12.76
CA ASP A 490 10.03 39.06 11.82
C ASP A 490 11.08 38.74 10.74
N GLU A 491 12.21 38.11 11.10
CA GLU A 491 13.23 37.66 10.15
C GLU A 491 12.67 36.57 9.20
N ALA A 492 11.83 35.67 9.71
CA ALA A 492 11.15 34.69 8.89
C ALA A 492 10.21 35.33 7.85
N VAL A 493 9.38 36.29 8.30
CA VAL A 493 8.50 37.05 7.40
C VAL A 493 9.32 37.89 6.40
N GLN A 494 10.43 38.47 6.82
CA GLN A 494 11.29 39.26 5.93
C GLN A 494 11.90 38.34 4.84
N GLN A 495 12.27 37.10 5.17
CA GLN A 495 12.73 36.13 4.18
C GLN A 495 11.67 35.84 3.13
N ILE A 496 10.40 35.65 3.51
CA ILE A 496 9.28 35.45 2.58
C ILE A 496 9.20 36.60 1.57
N ILE A 497 9.36 37.84 2.05
CA ILE A 497 9.30 39.04 1.20
C ILE A 497 10.52 39.13 0.28
N ASP A 498 11.73 39.02 0.83
CA ASP A 498 13.00 39.22 0.12
C ASP A 498 13.19 38.15 -0.99
N LYS A 499 12.78 36.91 -0.70
CA LYS A 499 12.83 35.78 -1.63
C LYS A 499 11.65 35.73 -2.60
N LYS A 500 10.68 36.64 -2.46
CA LYS A 500 9.49 36.75 -3.33
C LYS A 500 8.69 35.44 -3.44
N TYR A 501 8.52 34.73 -2.32
CA TYR A 501 7.80 33.46 -2.32
C TYR A 501 6.34 33.59 -2.79
N SER A 502 5.73 34.78 -2.68
CA SER A 502 4.39 35.08 -3.21
C SER A 502 4.24 34.89 -4.73
N LEU A 503 5.35 34.90 -5.49
CA LEU A 503 5.32 34.61 -6.94
C LEU A 503 4.74 33.22 -7.26
N ARG A 504 4.76 32.31 -6.30
CA ARG A 504 4.18 30.97 -6.44
C ARG A 504 2.67 31.01 -6.68
N PHE A 505 1.97 32.01 -6.15
CA PHE A 505 0.55 32.23 -6.37
C PHE A 505 0.22 32.93 -7.71
N SER A 506 1.23 33.39 -8.43
CA SER A 506 1.04 34.05 -9.73
C SER A 506 0.81 33.09 -10.91
N GLY A 507 0.93 31.77 -10.67
CA GLY A 507 0.75 30.72 -11.67
C GLY A 507 1.97 30.49 -12.55
N LYS A 508 2.15 29.25 -13.05
CA LYS A 508 3.08 28.97 -14.16
C LYS A 508 2.49 29.49 -15.46
N ALA A 509 3.32 29.96 -16.38
CA ALA A 509 2.87 30.41 -17.70
C ALA A 509 2.05 29.29 -18.39
N GLY A 510 0.71 29.51 -18.50
CA GLY A 510 -0.25 28.57 -19.08
C GLY A 510 -1.35 28.06 -18.16
N GLU A 511 -1.31 28.30 -16.86
CA GLU A 511 -2.38 27.95 -15.91
C GLU A 511 -3.56 28.93 -16.00
N LYS A 512 -4.80 28.40 -16.15
CA LYS A 512 -6.00 29.19 -16.46
C LYS A 512 -6.64 29.94 -15.28
N ALA A 513 -6.28 29.64 -14.02
CA ALA A 513 -6.90 30.26 -12.85
C ALA A 513 -5.93 31.23 -12.19
N LYS A 514 -6.20 32.54 -12.30
CA LYS A 514 -5.52 33.54 -11.48
C LYS A 514 -6.01 33.43 -10.03
N TYR A 515 -5.07 33.19 -9.10
CA TYR A 515 -5.34 33.31 -7.67
C TYR A 515 -5.81 34.73 -7.35
N THR A 516 -6.96 34.87 -6.70
CA THR A 516 -7.60 36.18 -6.42
C THR A 516 -7.67 36.51 -4.94
N GLY A 517 -7.40 35.54 -4.06
CA GLY A 517 -7.45 35.68 -2.62
C GLY A 517 -6.34 36.58 -2.04
N GLU A 518 -6.40 36.79 -0.72
CA GLU A 518 -5.36 37.43 0.06
C GLU A 518 -4.23 36.42 0.33
N ILE A 519 -2.98 36.88 0.42
CA ILE A 519 -1.85 36.03 0.79
C ILE A 519 -1.32 36.50 2.14
N LEU A 520 -1.27 35.57 3.12
CA LEU A 520 -0.64 35.79 4.41
C LEU A 520 0.80 35.27 4.38
N ALA A 521 1.74 36.09 4.88
CA ALA A 521 3.08 35.66 5.24
C ALA A 521 3.12 35.43 6.75
N VAL A 522 3.48 34.21 7.14
CA VAL A 522 3.54 33.75 8.53
C VAL A 522 4.98 33.41 8.88
N GLY A 523 5.52 34.03 9.88
CA GLY A 523 6.80 33.69 10.46
C GLY A 523 6.60 33.04 11.83
N ILE A 524 7.27 31.93 12.09
CA ILE A 524 7.34 31.28 13.40
C ILE A 524 8.81 31.16 13.81
N GLY A 525 9.17 31.84 14.89
CA GLY A 525 10.49 31.78 15.50
C GLY A 525 10.49 30.99 16.80
N TYR A 526 11.51 30.19 17.06
CA TYR A 526 11.74 29.52 18.33
C TYR A 526 13.11 29.85 18.88
N ASN A 527 13.15 30.28 20.13
CA ASN A 527 14.40 30.61 20.81
C ASN A 527 14.78 29.52 21.83
N LYS A 528 15.87 28.80 21.58
CA LYS A 528 16.36 27.70 22.43
C LYS A 528 16.72 28.11 23.86
N LYS A 529 17.17 29.34 24.08
CA LYS A 529 17.57 29.81 25.41
C LYS A 529 16.38 30.15 26.28
N THR A 530 15.40 30.88 25.72
CA THR A 530 14.19 31.28 26.45
C THR A 530 13.09 30.25 26.41
N LYS A 531 13.19 29.24 25.48
CA LYS A 531 12.19 28.21 25.20
C LYS A 531 10.82 28.80 24.79
N LYS A 532 10.84 29.96 24.14
CA LYS A 532 9.62 30.65 23.70
C LYS A 532 9.49 30.67 22.19
N HIS A 533 8.24 30.58 21.75
CA HIS A 533 7.85 30.81 20.36
C HIS A 533 7.48 32.30 20.18
N GLN A 534 7.67 32.76 18.96
CA GLN A 534 7.22 34.05 18.48
C GLN A 534 6.55 33.85 17.14
N CYS A 535 5.37 34.43 16.96
CA CYS A 535 4.62 34.37 15.72
C CYS A 535 4.44 35.76 15.11
N ARG A 536 4.50 35.86 13.82
CA ARG A 536 4.23 37.07 13.05
C ARG A 536 3.39 36.76 11.84
N VAL A 537 2.29 37.45 11.65
CA VAL A 537 1.41 37.31 10.48
C VAL A 537 1.18 38.66 9.83
N ILE A 538 1.46 38.76 8.54
CA ILE A 538 1.16 39.95 7.75
C ILE A 538 0.48 39.60 6.46
N THR A 539 -0.30 40.52 5.91
CA THR A 539 -0.84 40.41 4.54
C THR A 539 0.17 40.95 3.53
N LEU A 540 0.47 40.13 2.52
CA LEU A 540 1.27 40.56 1.38
C LEU A 540 0.38 41.37 0.43
N ARG A 541 0.77 42.60 0.11
CA ARG A 541 0.03 43.45 -0.83
C ARG A 541 0.21 42.97 -2.26
N LYS A 542 -0.85 43.03 -3.08
CA LYS A 542 -0.82 42.67 -4.51
C LYS A 542 0.22 43.46 -5.32
N ASP A 543 0.60 44.66 -4.88
CA ASP A 543 1.58 45.49 -5.55
C ASP A 543 3.04 44.99 -5.42
N THR A 544 3.29 44.02 -4.54
CA THR A 544 4.59 43.32 -4.39
C THR A 544 4.69 42.05 -5.25
N LEU A 545 3.67 41.75 -6.04
CA LEU A 545 3.61 40.56 -6.91
C LEU A 545 4.18 40.78 -8.33
N TYR A 546 4.72 41.99 -8.64
CA TYR A 546 5.30 42.35 -9.94
C TYR A 546 6.77 42.73 -9.84
#